data_665f3a46f6b325186a62e5f1105424d2
#
_entry.id   665f3a46f6b325186a62e5f1105424d2
#
_cell.length_a   1.000
_cell.length_b   1.000
_cell.length_c   1.000
_cell.angle_alpha   90.00
_cell.angle_beta   90.00
_cell.angle_gamma   90.00
#
_symmetry.space_group_name_H-M   'P 1'
#
loop_
_entity.id
_entity.type
_entity.pdbx_description
1 polymer ?
#
loop_
_entity_poly.entity_id
_entity_poly.type
_entity_poly.pdbx_seq_one_letter_code
_entity_poly.pdbx_strand_id
1 'polypeptide(L)'
;MNYFNLTPEQQKTVITQTAARVGLPMQAVEKDLWVTTLLQLLFTLPFASQLLFKGGTSLSKSYGLIHRFSEDIDLVIDRNYFGYEGDLTKKQIKQLRKQSSLFVEKEFTIALKQVIENFGLQKFCTIIAQPNGEGDNTYPEPRKIEVFYQSLFGNIAYLQSKVVLEVGTRSLFEPTEPTQVKSLITSTFQQIETDMVSVIITTASPAKTFLEKAFLLHELFTTHKGDKAERKSRHLYDLEKMMDKSFAIEAISNNELWETIAYHRKLFTSVLGVDYTPDIRKRIQLTPPPNIVDVWAKDYQEMQESMIYGDSLPFNKLLERIRILENRFHNVEKQN
;
A
#
# COMPACT_ATOMS: atom_id res chain seq x y z
N MET A 1 20.86 -17.77 -12.09
CA MET A 1 21.90 -17.51 -11.02
C MET A 1 21.19 -16.74 -9.92
N ASN A 2 21.19 -17.26 -8.67
CA ASN A 2 20.50 -16.61 -7.57
C ASN A 2 21.30 -15.37 -7.08
N TYR A 3 20.64 -14.23 -6.99
CA TYR A 3 21.25 -12.93 -6.60
C TYR A 3 21.91 -12.98 -5.21
N PHE A 4 21.28 -13.60 -4.22
CA PHE A 4 21.81 -13.65 -2.85
C PHE A 4 23.05 -14.55 -2.67
N ASN A 5 23.40 -15.33 -3.70
CA ASN A 5 24.61 -16.15 -3.75
C ASN A 5 25.78 -15.44 -4.47
N LEU A 6 25.56 -14.23 -5.01
CA LEU A 6 26.60 -13.43 -5.65
C LEU A 6 27.52 -12.78 -4.62
N THR A 7 28.77 -12.46 -5.02
CA THR A 7 29.64 -11.63 -4.17
C THR A 7 29.08 -10.22 -4.05
N PRO A 8 29.43 -9.45 -3.02
CA PRO A 8 28.99 -8.06 -2.87
C PRO A 8 29.28 -7.18 -4.09
N GLU A 9 30.43 -7.38 -4.76
CA GLU A 9 30.83 -6.68 -5.98
C GLU A 9 29.93 -7.02 -7.15
N GLN A 10 29.57 -8.30 -7.30
CA GLN A 10 28.64 -8.76 -8.33
C GLN A 10 27.22 -8.23 -8.06
N GLN A 11 26.77 -8.25 -6.81
CA GLN A 11 25.49 -7.68 -6.40
C GLN A 11 25.41 -6.19 -6.72
N LYS A 12 26.46 -5.42 -6.38
CA LYS A 12 26.56 -4.00 -6.75
C LYS A 12 26.48 -3.78 -8.25
N THR A 13 27.20 -4.59 -9.02
CA THR A 13 27.19 -4.51 -10.49
C THR A 13 25.79 -4.74 -11.06
N VAL A 14 25.09 -5.77 -10.59
CA VAL A 14 23.72 -6.10 -11.03
C VAL A 14 22.75 -4.95 -10.72
N ILE A 15 22.77 -4.42 -9.49
CA ILE A 15 21.94 -3.29 -9.11
C ILE A 15 22.25 -2.05 -9.93
N THR A 16 23.54 -1.71 -10.09
CA THR A 16 23.96 -0.52 -10.87
C THR A 16 23.49 -0.61 -12.32
N GLN A 17 23.65 -1.77 -12.96
CA GLN A 17 23.20 -1.97 -14.33
C GLN A 17 21.67 -1.96 -14.46
N THR A 18 20.96 -2.53 -13.48
CA THR A 18 19.51 -2.43 -13.44
C THR A 18 19.06 -0.98 -13.29
N ALA A 19 19.66 -0.25 -12.35
CA ALA A 19 19.37 1.16 -12.08
C ALA A 19 19.54 2.02 -13.35
N ALA A 20 20.65 1.83 -14.07
CA ALA A 20 20.91 2.54 -15.32
C ALA A 20 19.88 2.23 -16.42
N ARG A 21 19.38 0.98 -16.51
CA ARG A 21 18.38 0.58 -17.51
C ARG A 21 16.99 1.08 -17.20
N VAL A 22 16.61 1.09 -15.92
CA VAL A 22 15.25 1.50 -15.50
C VAL A 22 15.17 2.99 -15.14
N GLY A 23 16.29 3.71 -15.16
CA GLY A 23 16.33 5.15 -14.86
C GLY A 23 16.08 5.47 -13.38
N LEU A 24 16.49 4.59 -12.46
CA LEU A 24 16.20 4.72 -11.03
C LEU A 24 17.50 4.81 -10.21
N PRO A 25 17.46 5.42 -9.00
CA PRO A 25 18.58 5.32 -8.06
C PRO A 25 18.87 3.86 -7.67
N MET A 26 20.13 3.53 -7.43
CA MET A 26 20.55 2.19 -7.01
C MET A 26 19.86 1.74 -5.72
N GLN A 27 19.67 2.66 -4.76
CA GLN A 27 18.96 2.40 -3.51
C GLN A 27 17.50 2.01 -3.74
N ALA A 28 16.87 2.55 -4.78
CA ALA A 28 15.50 2.21 -5.15
C ALA A 28 15.40 0.78 -5.71
N VAL A 29 16.33 0.38 -6.55
CA VAL A 29 16.41 -0.98 -7.08
C VAL A 29 16.71 -1.98 -5.96
N GLU A 30 17.61 -1.63 -5.03
CA GLU A 30 17.90 -2.46 -3.86
C GLU A 30 16.67 -2.63 -2.97
N LYS A 31 15.93 -1.55 -2.73
CA LYS A 31 14.70 -1.59 -1.95
C LYS A 31 13.60 -2.40 -2.65
N ASP A 32 13.46 -2.26 -3.95
CA ASP A 32 12.53 -3.06 -4.77
C ASP A 32 12.81 -4.57 -4.64
N LEU A 33 14.07 -4.95 -4.66
CA LEU A 33 14.50 -6.33 -4.42
C LEU A 33 14.02 -6.81 -3.05
N TRP A 34 14.27 -6.05 -1.98
CA TRP A 34 13.87 -6.44 -0.62
C TRP A 34 12.35 -6.48 -0.44
N VAL A 35 11.61 -5.51 -1.01
CA VAL A 35 10.13 -5.52 -1.01
C VAL A 35 9.61 -6.79 -1.71
N THR A 36 10.16 -7.13 -2.87
CA THR A 36 9.75 -8.32 -3.62
C THR A 36 10.06 -9.60 -2.86
N THR A 37 11.28 -9.72 -2.33
CA THR A 37 11.73 -10.87 -1.54
C THR A 37 10.83 -11.08 -0.31
N LEU A 38 10.58 -10.00 0.44
CA LEU A 38 9.71 -10.07 1.62
C LEU A 38 8.27 -10.45 1.27
N LEU A 39 7.71 -9.89 0.19
CA LEU A 39 6.37 -10.28 -0.28
C LEU A 39 6.30 -11.78 -0.59
N GLN A 40 7.28 -12.32 -1.32
CA GLN A 40 7.32 -13.74 -1.62
C GLN A 40 7.39 -14.59 -0.35
N LEU A 41 8.24 -14.23 0.61
CA LEU A 41 8.38 -14.95 1.87
C LEU A 41 7.11 -14.86 2.75
N LEU A 42 6.46 -13.70 2.80
CA LEU A 42 5.22 -13.50 3.54
C LEU A 42 4.10 -14.42 3.09
N PHE A 43 4.01 -14.68 1.78
CA PHE A 43 2.99 -15.58 1.22
C PHE A 43 3.39 -17.07 1.26
N THR A 44 4.49 -17.42 1.97
CA THR A 44 4.80 -18.81 2.38
C THR A 44 4.49 -19.07 3.86
N LEU A 45 4.07 -18.06 4.62
CA LEU A 45 3.75 -18.22 6.04
C LEU A 45 2.59 -19.21 6.26
N PRO A 46 2.50 -19.90 7.40
CA PRO A 46 1.44 -20.85 7.68
C PRO A 46 0.02 -20.30 7.53
N PHE A 47 -0.14 -19.00 7.69
CA PHE A 47 -1.41 -18.26 7.58
C PHE A 47 -1.47 -17.38 6.30
N ALA A 48 -0.67 -17.68 5.29
CA ALA A 48 -0.63 -16.90 4.04
C ALA A 48 -1.98 -16.80 3.33
N SER A 49 -2.83 -17.84 3.42
CA SER A 49 -4.20 -17.84 2.87
C SER A 49 -5.11 -16.78 3.53
N GLN A 50 -4.73 -16.27 4.69
CA GLN A 50 -5.46 -15.24 5.43
C GLN A 50 -4.88 -13.84 5.21
N LEU A 51 -3.85 -13.72 4.36
CA LEU A 51 -3.19 -12.45 4.08
C LEU A 51 -3.69 -11.85 2.76
N LEU A 52 -3.89 -10.55 2.79
CA LEU A 52 -4.18 -9.72 1.62
C LEU A 52 -3.12 -8.64 1.47
N PHE A 53 -2.46 -8.61 0.33
CA PHE A 53 -1.57 -7.52 -0.06
C PHE A 53 -2.36 -6.37 -0.67
N LYS A 54 -2.10 -5.13 -0.23
CA LYS A 54 -2.84 -3.94 -0.68
C LYS A 54 -1.97 -2.69 -0.78
N GLY A 55 -2.61 -1.56 -0.96
CA GLY A 55 -1.98 -0.24 -0.88
C GLY A 55 -1.26 0.21 -2.15
N GLY A 56 -0.40 1.22 -2.00
CA GLY A 56 0.36 1.76 -3.13
C GLY A 56 1.32 0.76 -3.74
N THR A 57 1.97 -0.04 -2.90
CA THR A 57 2.92 -1.05 -3.35
C THR A 57 2.25 -2.14 -4.17
N SER A 58 0.99 -2.53 -3.87
CA SER A 58 0.25 -3.47 -4.70
C SER A 58 -0.09 -2.88 -6.08
N LEU A 59 -0.46 -1.60 -6.15
CA LEU A 59 -0.73 -0.93 -7.42
C LEU A 59 0.50 -0.89 -8.34
N SER A 60 1.70 -0.70 -7.79
CA SER A 60 2.94 -0.67 -8.57
C SER A 60 3.45 -2.07 -8.88
N LYS A 61 3.56 -2.96 -7.88
CA LYS A 61 4.22 -4.28 -8.02
C LYS A 61 3.35 -5.34 -8.67
N SER A 62 2.07 -5.42 -8.30
CA SER A 62 1.14 -6.43 -8.83
C SER A 62 0.49 -6.00 -10.14
N TYR A 63 0.21 -4.71 -10.30
CA TYR A 63 -0.60 -4.22 -11.42
C TYR A 63 0.13 -3.26 -12.38
N GLY A 64 1.30 -2.72 -12.01
CA GLY A 64 2.03 -1.76 -12.85
C GLY A 64 1.25 -0.47 -13.15
N LEU A 65 0.31 -0.09 -12.28
CA LEU A 65 -0.62 1.02 -12.51
C LEU A 65 -0.04 2.39 -12.17
N ILE A 66 0.95 2.43 -11.27
CA ILE A 66 1.60 3.65 -10.81
C ILE A 66 3.12 3.54 -10.89
N HIS A 67 3.77 4.64 -11.25
CA HIS A 67 5.22 4.72 -11.40
C HIS A 67 5.81 5.68 -10.36
N ARG A 68 5.57 5.36 -9.11
CA ARG A 68 6.16 6.03 -7.95
C ARG A 68 6.62 5.02 -6.92
N PHE A 69 7.62 5.40 -6.14
CA PHE A 69 8.05 4.58 -5.01
C PHE A 69 6.94 4.42 -3.99
N SER A 70 6.78 3.20 -3.57
CA SER A 70 6.00 2.83 -2.40
C SER A 70 6.87 1.89 -1.58
N GLU A 71 7.16 2.29 -0.35
CA GLU A 71 8.23 1.70 0.46
C GLU A 71 7.71 0.65 1.43
N ASP A 72 6.41 0.70 1.69
CA ASP A 72 5.75 -0.09 2.71
C ASP A 72 5.01 -1.27 2.08
N ILE A 73 4.94 -2.37 2.81
CA ILE A 73 4.10 -3.51 2.46
C ILE A 73 2.87 -3.46 3.37
N ASP A 74 1.75 -3.08 2.79
CA ASP A 74 0.46 -3.05 3.50
C ASP A 74 -0.20 -4.44 3.43
N LEU A 75 -0.45 -5.05 4.59
CA LEU A 75 -1.10 -6.36 4.70
C LEU A 75 -2.38 -6.29 5.55
N VAL A 76 -3.38 -6.99 5.10
CA VAL A 76 -4.59 -7.27 5.89
C VAL A 76 -4.60 -8.74 6.27
N ILE A 77 -4.91 -9.02 7.54
CA ILE A 77 -5.27 -10.37 7.97
C ILE A 77 -6.80 -10.45 7.95
N ASP A 78 -7.33 -11.49 7.32
CA ASP A 78 -8.77 -11.71 7.36
C ASP A 78 -9.25 -11.81 8.81
N ARG A 79 -10.25 -11.00 9.17
CA ARG A 79 -10.82 -10.99 10.51
C ARG A 79 -11.48 -12.33 10.88
N ASN A 80 -11.90 -13.11 9.88
CA ASN A 80 -12.45 -14.45 10.06
C ASN A 80 -11.42 -15.40 10.70
N TYR A 81 -10.12 -15.17 10.46
CA TYR A 81 -9.04 -15.91 11.13
C TYR A 81 -9.08 -15.78 12.65
N PHE A 82 -9.62 -14.66 13.15
CA PHE A 82 -9.81 -14.41 14.58
C PHE A 82 -11.24 -14.73 15.07
N GLY A 83 -12.07 -15.33 14.22
CA GLY A 83 -13.48 -15.67 14.54
C GLY A 83 -14.45 -14.48 14.52
N TYR A 84 -14.14 -13.42 13.78
CA TYR A 84 -15.00 -12.25 13.64
C TYR A 84 -15.64 -12.20 12.25
N GLU A 85 -16.90 -12.61 12.19
CA GLU A 85 -17.70 -12.62 10.94
C GLU A 85 -18.84 -11.58 10.99
N GLY A 86 -19.34 -11.20 9.82
CA GLY A 86 -20.50 -10.30 9.69
C GLY A 86 -20.27 -8.91 10.28
N ASP A 87 -21.34 -8.30 10.79
CA ASP A 87 -21.32 -6.98 11.39
C ASP A 87 -20.78 -7.02 12.82
N LEU A 88 -19.80 -6.17 13.07
CA LEU A 88 -19.14 -6.11 14.38
C LEU A 88 -19.62 -4.91 15.19
N THR A 89 -19.88 -5.14 16.47
CA THR A 89 -20.09 -4.08 17.46
C THR A 89 -18.77 -3.35 17.74
N LYS A 90 -18.84 -2.12 18.25
CA LYS A 90 -17.66 -1.34 18.68
C LYS A 90 -16.78 -2.12 19.68
N LYS A 91 -17.38 -2.91 20.57
CA LYS A 91 -16.66 -3.76 21.51
C LYS A 91 -15.87 -4.86 20.79
N GLN A 92 -16.50 -5.54 19.83
CA GLN A 92 -15.83 -6.58 19.03
C GLN A 92 -14.70 -5.99 18.18
N ILE A 93 -14.89 -4.81 17.57
CA ILE A 93 -13.82 -4.12 16.81
C ILE A 93 -12.63 -3.82 17.73
N LYS A 94 -12.86 -3.37 18.97
CA LYS A 94 -11.78 -3.14 19.94
C LYS A 94 -11.08 -4.44 20.35
N GLN A 95 -11.81 -5.55 20.51
CA GLN A 95 -11.26 -6.87 20.82
C GLN A 95 -10.45 -7.42 19.64
N LEU A 96 -10.96 -7.33 18.41
CA LEU A 96 -10.27 -7.71 17.18
C LEU A 96 -8.94 -6.95 17.05
N ARG A 97 -8.95 -5.62 17.24
CA ARG A 97 -7.73 -4.80 17.26
C ARG A 97 -6.68 -5.33 18.23
N LYS A 98 -7.09 -5.66 19.45
CA LYS A 98 -6.18 -6.21 20.45
C LYS A 98 -5.61 -7.56 20.03
N GLN A 99 -6.47 -8.48 19.55
CA GLN A 99 -6.04 -9.81 19.13
C GLN A 99 -5.10 -9.76 17.92
N SER A 100 -5.46 -8.99 16.89
CA SER A 100 -4.63 -8.78 15.72
C SER A 100 -3.27 -8.20 16.09
N SER A 101 -3.25 -7.15 16.89
CA SER A 101 -2.00 -6.50 17.30
C SER A 101 -1.07 -7.45 18.06
N LEU A 102 -1.62 -8.26 18.98
CA LEU A 102 -0.85 -9.27 19.71
C LEU A 102 -0.37 -10.41 18.82
N PHE A 103 -1.21 -10.87 17.88
CA PHE A 103 -0.83 -11.87 16.91
C PHE A 103 0.36 -11.39 16.05
N VAL A 104 0.31 -10.15 15.55
CA VAL A 104 1.40 -9.59 14.75
C VAL A 104 2.70 -9.49 15.56
N GLU A 105 2.63 -9.11 16.82
CA GLU A 105 3.81 -9.03 17.70
C GLU A 105 4.45 -10.39 17.95
N LYS A 106 3.64 -11.38 18.29
CA LYS A 106 4.11 -12.67 18.81
C LYS A 106 4.25 -13.72 17.72
N GLU A 107 3.17 -14.02 16.99
CA GLU A 107 3.14 -15.15 16.08
C GLU A 107 3.63 -14.78 14.68
N PHE A 108 3.11 -13.70 14.10
CA PHE A 108 3.49 -13.25 12.76
C PHE A 108 4.99 -12.91 12.68
N THR A 109 5.48 -12.14 13.65
CA THR A 109 6.90 -11.73 13.67
C THR A 109 7.83 -12.92 13.87
N ILE A 110 7.47 -13.90 14.68
CA ILE A 110 8.25 -15.12 14.88
C ILE A 110 8.26 -15.96 13.60
N ALA A 111 7.10 -16.18 12.98
CA ALA A 111 7.00 -16.92 11.74
C ALA A 111 7.81 -16.27 10.60
N LEU A 112 7.77 -14.93 10.50
CA LEU A 112 8.58 -14.21 9.52
C LEU A 112 10.08 -14.37 9.77
N LYS A 113 10.55 -14.28 11.02
CA LYS A 113 11.95 -14.53 11.39
C LYS A 113 12.37 -15.94 10.98
N GLN A 114 11.54 -16.94 11.29
CA GLN A 114 11.83 -18.35 10.95
C GLN A 114 11.92 -18.55 9.44
N VAL A 115 11.03 -17.97 8.64
CA VAL A 115 11.10 -18.11 7.17
C VAL A 115 12.36 -17.42 6.64
N ILE A 116 12.69 -16.22 7.11
CA ILE A 116 13.94 -15.52 6.72
C ILE A 116 15.18 -16.35 7.07
N GLU A 117 15.20 -17.03 8.21
CA GLU A 117 16.27 -17.93 8.61
C GLU A 117 16.34 -19.17 7.71
N ASN A 118 15.21 -19.79 7.42
CA ASN A 118 15.14 -20.97 6.54
C ASN A 118 15.69 -20.68 5.13
N PHE A 119 15.56 -19.43 4.64
CA PHE A 119 16.11 -19.00 3.37
C PHE A 119 17.53 -18.40 3.48
N GLY A 120 18.15 -18.43 4.67
CA GLY A 120 19.52 -17.98 4.89
C GLY A 120 19.71 -16.46 4.80
N LEU A 121 18.62 -15.69 4.93
CA LEU A 121 18.64 -14.22 4.79
C LEU A 121 18.88 -13.47 6.12
N GLN A 122 18.88 -14.16 7.26
CA GLN A 122 19.10 -13.57 8.59
C GLN A 122 20.43 -12.82 8.72
N LYS A 123 21.42 -13.16 7.91
CA LYS A 123 22.72 -12.47 7.86
C LYS A 123 22.68 -11.12 7.14
N PHE A 124 21.61 -10.85 6.38
CA PHE A 124 21.46 -9.63 5.58
C PHE A 124 20.43 -8.66 6.15
N CYS A 125 19.59 -9.09 7.11
CA CYS A 125 18.56 -8.21 7.65
C CYS A 125 18.26 -8.49 9.14
N THR A 126 17.67 -7.47 9.78
CA THR A 126 17.19 -7.53 11.17
C THR A 126 15.71 -7.14 11.20
N ILE A 127 14.89 -7.84 12.00
CA ILE A 127 13.44 -7.65 12.10
C ILE A 127 13.09 -7.13 13.47
N ILE A 128 12.40 -5.99 13.51
CA ILE A 128 11.94 -5.32 14.72
C ILE A 128 10.44 -5.08 14.63
N ALA A 129 9.66 -5.68 15.53
CA ALA A 129 8.24 -5.36 15.65
C ALA A 129 8.05 -4.10 16.49
N GLN A 130 7.10 -3.26 16.10
CA GLN A 130 6.70 -2.09 16.88
C GLN A 130 6.26 -2.51 18.29
N PRO A 131 6.76 -1.89 19.34
CA PRO A 131 6.34 -2.18 20.72
C PRO A 131 4.88 -1.78 20.95
N ASN A 132 4.31 -2.23 22.07
CA ASN A 132 3.05 -1.72 22.57
C ASN A 132 3.16 -0.22 22.86
N GLY A 133 2.09 0.52 22.56
CA GLY A 133 2.00 1.93 22.91
C GLY A 133 1.35 2.16 24.26
N GLU A 134 0.87 3.38 24.49
CA GLU A 134 0.19 3.80 25.72
C GLU A 134 -1.25 4.23 25.44
N GLY A 135 -2.11 4.16 26.43
CA GLY A 135 -3.50 4.60 26.34
C GLY A 135 -4.26 3.91 25.21
N ASP A 136 -4.91 4.67 24.36
CA ASP A 136 -5.66 4.15 23.22
C ASP A 136 -4.77 3.48 22.15
N ASN A 137 -3.46 3.72 22.17
CA ASN A 137 -2.49 3.12 21.26
C ASN A 137 -1.75 1.91 21.87
N THR A 138 -2.18 1.40 23.01
CA THR A 138 -1.59 0.20 23.65
C THR A 138 -1.45 -0.95 22.66
N TYR A 139 -2.44 -1.12 21.79
CA TYR A 139 -2.45 -2.12 20.72
C TYR A 139 -2.47 -1.40 19.36
N PRO A 140 -1.30 -1.12 18.75
CA PRO A 140 -1.23 -0.47 17.43
C PRO A 140 -1.96 -1.28 16.36
N GLU A 141 -2.71 -0.58 15.48
CA GLU A 141 -3.44 -1.19 14.40
C GLU A 141 -3.54 -0.20 13.20
N PRO A 142 -2.87 -0.44 12.08
CA PRO A 142 -1.97 -1.59 11.85
C PRO A 142 -0.75 -1.56 12.76
N ARG A 143 -0.20 -2.74 13.09
CA ARG A 143 1.09 -2.84 13.77
C ARG A 143 2.19 -2.89 12.72
N LYS A 144 3.29 -2.20 12.99
CA LYS A 144 4.44 -2.15 12.10
C LYS A 144 5.47 -3.19 12.47
N ILE A 145 6.06 -3.80 11.45
CA ILE A 145 7.27 -4.60 11.55
C ILE A 145 8.30 -3.96 10.61
N GLU A 146 9.43 -3.55 11.15
CA GLU A 146 10.52 -2.99 10.37
C GLU A 146 11.56 -4.06 10.07
N VAL A 147 11.88 -4.23 8.78
CA VAL A 147 12.92 -5.12 8.30
C VAL A 147 14.07 -4.25 7.81
N PHE A 148 15.11 -4.12 8.64
CA PHE A 148 16.34 -3.38 8.30
C PHE A 148 17.27 -4.29 7.53
N TYR A 149 17.66 -3.92 6.32
CA TYR A 149 18.59 -4.69 5.52
C TYR A 149 19.94 -4.00 5.37
N GLN A 150 21.00 -4.79 5.16
CA GLN A 150 22.36 -4.28 4.92
C GLN A 150 22.43 -3.74 3.49
N SER A 151 22.44 -2.41 3.35
CA SER A 151 22.53 -1.78 2.05
C SER A 151 23.96 -1.79 1.51
N LEU A 152 24.10 -2.06 0.23
CA LEU A 152 25.35 -1.96 -0.51
C LEU A 152 25.67 -0.51 -0.92
N PHE A 153 24.71 0.41 -0.88
CA PHE A 153 24.80 1.78 -1.40
C PHE A 153 24.55 2.86 -0.34
N GLY A 154 24.26 2.46 0.89
CA GLY A 154 23.92 3.38 1.98
C GLY A 154 22.55 4.03 1.82
N ASN A 155 22.23 4.93 2.75
CA ASN A 155 20.95 5.64 2.77
C ASN A 155 21.02 6.94 1.95
N ILE A 156 19.93 7.29 1.30
CA ILE A 156 19.67 8.64 0.80
C ILE A 156 18.46 9.22 1.55
N ALA A 157 18.33 10.54 1.56
CA ALA A 157 17.39 11.26 2.42
C ALA A 157 15.94 10.67 2.43
N TYR A 158 15.48 10.17 1.29
CA TYR A 158 14.15 9.61 1.12
C TYR A 158 14.06 8.08 1.24
N LEU A 159 15.15 7.35 0.99
CA LEU A 159 15.17 5.89 0.96
C LEU A 159 16.08 5.35 2.05
N GLN A 160 15.49 4.98 3.17
CA GLN A 160 16.17 4.27 4.24
C GLN A 160 16.30 2.78 3.89
N SER A 161 17.37 2.15 4.35
CA SER A 161 17.63 0.71 4.14
C SER A 161 16.75 -0.16 5.05
N LYS A 162 15.44 0.05 4.95
CA LYS A 162 14.42 -0.75 5.65
C LYS A 162 13.16 -0.88 4.82
N VAL A 163 12.42 -1.96 5.00
CA VAL A 163 11.05 -2.14 4.54
C VAL A 163 10.14 -2.17 5.75
N VAL A 164 9.04 -1.43 5.70
CA VAL A 164 8.03 -1.43 6.77
C VAL A 164 6.86 -2.30 6.32
N LEU A 165 6.51 -3.28 7.14
CA LEU A 165 5.29 -4.07 6.98
C LEU A 165 4.22 -3.46 7.89
N GLU A 166 3.11 -2.99 7.32
CA GLU A 166 1.94 -2.53 8.07
C GLU A 166 0.88 -3.63 8.06
N VAL A 167 0.70 -4.29 9.19
CA VAL A 167 -0.15 -5.49 9.29
C VAL A 167 -1.33 -5.24 10.21
N GLY A 168 -2.55 -5.45 9.71
CA GLY A 168 -3.77 -5.22 10.49
C GLY A 168 -5.01 -5.90 9.92
N THR A 169 -6.17 -5.66 10.55
CA THR A 169 -7.46 -6.29 10.21
C THR A 169 -8.54 -5.29 9.80
N ARG A 170 -8.22 -3.99 9.81
CA ARG A 170 -9.24 -2.92 9.66
C ARG A 170 -9.68 -2.65 8.23
N SER A 171 -8.99 -3.19 7.23
CA SER A 171 -9.37 -3.00 5.84
C SER A 171 -10.31 -4.11 5.39
N LEU A 172 -11.20 -3.77 4.45
CA LEU A 172 -12.03 -4.75 3.78
C LEU A 172 -11.14 -5.78 3.06
N PHE A 173 -11.43 -7.07 3.20
CA PHE A 173 -10.65 -8.13 2.58
C PHE A 173 -11.01 -8.25 1.09
N GLU A 174 -12.25 -8.52 0.78
CA GLU A 174 -12.74 -8.67 -0.60
C GLU A 174 -13.09 -7.33 -1.28
N PRO A 175 -13.09 -7.24 -2.63
CA PRO A 175 -12.67 -8.26 -3.58
C PRO A 175 -11.14 -8.36 -3.74
N THR A 176 -10.66 -9.56 -4.08
CA THR A 176 -9.24 -9.90 -4.24
C THR A 176 -8.94 -10.48 -5.61
N GLU A 177 -7.67 -10.43 -6.01
CA GLU A 177 -7.15 -11.05 -7.23
C GLU A 177 -5.85 -11.79 -6.94
N PRO A 178 -5.60 -12.97 -7.54
CA PRO A 178 -4.31 -13.64 -7.46
C PRO A 178 -3.30 -12.94 -8.37
N THR A 179 -2.15 -12.56 -7.83
CA THR A 179 -1.07 -11.91 -8.60
C THR A 179 0.28 -12.55 -8.36
N GLN A 180 1.25 -12.21 -9.19
CA GLN A 180 2.66 -12.52 -8.99
C GLN A 180 3.47 -11.24 -9.04
N VAL A 181 4.52 -11.17 -8.24
CA VAL A 181 5.43 -10.01 -8.22
C VAL A 181 6.83 -10.44 -8.66
N LYS A 182 7.50 -9.56 -9.41
CA LYS A 182 8.89 -9.72 -9.82
C LYS A 182 9.70 -8.51 -9.40
N SER A 183 10.98 -8.71 -9.11
CA SER A 183 11.89 -7.60 -8.88
C SER A 183 12.23 -6.88 -10.18
N LEU A 184 12.69 -5.63 -10.07
CA LEU A 184 13.23 -4.89 -11.21
C LEU A 184 14.47 -5.60 -11.78
N ILE A 185 15.24 -6.28 -10.96
CA ILE A 185 16.41 -7.07 -11.39
C ILE A 185 15.96 -8.20 -12.32
N THR A 186 15.05 -9.07 -11.88
CA THR A 186 14.54 -10.19 -12.69
C THR A 186 13.83 -9.71 -13.96
N SER A 187 13.11 -8.58 -13.87
CA SER A 187 12.44 -7.99 -15.04
C SER A 187 13.44 -7.43 -16.07
N THR A 188 14.62 -7.01 -15.63
CA THR A 188 15.68 -6.45 -16.49
C THR A 188 16.64 -7.52 -17.01
N PHE A 189 16.96 -8.52 -16.18
CA PHE A 189 17.92 -9.58 -16.45
C PHE A 189 17.30 -10.94 -16.11
N GLN A 190 16.64 -11.56 -17.08
CA GLN A 190 15.92 -12.84 -16.88
C GLN A 190 16.81 -13.99 -16.41
N GLN A 191 18.12 -13.93 -16.66
CA GLN A 191 19.10 -14.93 -16.20
C GLN A 191 19.49 -14.78 -14.72
N ILE A 192 19.11 -13.69 -14.07
CA ILE A 192 19.35 -13.45 -12.64
C ILE A 192 18.05 -13.67 -11.88
N GLU A 193 18.03 -14.75 -11.12
CA GLU A 193 16.92 -15.08 -10.24
C GLU A 193 17.07 -14.31 -8.94
N THR A 194 16.07 -13.54 -8.59
CA THR A 194 15.95 -12.91 -7.28
C THR A 194 14.84 -13.57 -6.48
N ASP A 195 14.00 -14.36 -7.15
CA ASP A 195 12.88 -15.03 -6.53
C ASP A 195 13.35 -16.14 -5.60
N MET A 196 13.02 -15.99 -4.33
CA MET A 196 13.30 -17.02 -3.31
C MET A 196 12.35 -18.18 -3.45
N VAL A 197 11.12 -17.89 -3.87
CA VAL A 197 10.05 -18.86 -4.08
C VAL A 197 9.01 -18.30 -5.05
N SER A 198 8.45 -19.16 -5.89
CA SER A 198 7.31 -18.78 -6.75
C SER A 198 6.01 -18.97 -5.98
N VAL A 199 5.35 -17.87 -5.66
CA VAL A 199 4.08 -17.86 -4.91
C VAL A 199 3.03 -17.01 -5.61
N ILE A 200 1.77 -17.36 -5.38
CA ILE A 200 0.62 -16.52 -5.72
C ILE A 200 0.33 -15.63 -4.52
N ILE A 201 0.21 -14.33 -4.78
CA ILE A 201 -0.07 -13.31 -3.78
C ILE A 201 -1.53 -12.90 -3.90
N THR A 202 -2.31 -13.14 -2.85
CA THR A 202 -3.68 -12.61 -2.76
C THR A 202 -3.60 -11.09 -2.61
N THR A 203 -4.07 -10.37 -3.62
CA THR A 203 -3.92 -8.92 -3.72
C THR A 203 -5.28 -8.25 -3.81
N ALA A 204 -5.45 -7.10 -3.15
CA ALA A 204 -6.65 -6.29 -3.25
C ALA A 204 -6.90 -5.85 -4.69
N SER A 205 -8.11 -6.00 -5.19
CA SER A 205 -8.42 -5.58 -6.55
C SER A 205 -8.14 -4.09 -6.75
N PRO A 206 -7.69 -3.68 -7.94
CA PRO A 206 -7.41 -2.27 -8.21
C PRO A 206 -8.68 -1.41 -8.15
N ALA A 207 -9.84 -1.97 -8.49
CA ALA A 207 -11.14 -1.32 -8.37
C ALA A 207 -11.46 -0.92 -6.93
N LYS A 208 -11.28 -1.85 -5.97
CA LYS A 208 -11.44 -1.58 -4.54
C LYS A 208 -10.46 -0.50 -4.07
N THR A 209 -9.18 -0.65 -4.40
CA THR A 209 -8.15 0.29 -3.98
C THR A 209 -8.40 1.69 -4.53
N PHE A 210 -8.91 1.80 -5.76
CA PHE A 210 -9.31 3.06 -6.37
C PHE A 210 -10.43 3.76 -5.59
N LEU A 211 -11.51 3.04 -5.26
CA LEU A 211 -12.61 3.59 -4.48
C LEU A 211 -12.20 3.93 -3.04
N GLU A 212 -11.40 3.10 -2.39
CA GLU A 212 -10.88 3.38 -1.04
C GLU A 212 -10.04 4.67 -1.00
N LYS A 213 -9.25 4.95 -2.07
CA LYS A 213 -8.49 6.21 -2.18
C LYS A 213 -9.40 7.41 -2.41
N ALA A 214 -10.48 7.27 -3.18
CA ALA A 214 -11.47 8.30 -3.35
C ALA A 214 -12.15 8.67 -2.01
N PHE A 215 -12.58 7.66 -1.24
CA PHE A 215 -13.09 7.87 0.11
C PHE A 215 -12.06 8.54 1.03
N LEU A 216 -10.81 8.12 0.98
CA LEU A 216 -9.75 8.70 1.80
C LEU A 216 -9.56 10.20 1.51
N LEU A 217 -9.54 10.61 0.24
CA LEU A 217 -9.46 12.03 -0.11
C LEU A 217 -10.70 12.79 0.36
N HIS A 218 -11.88 12.21 0.20
CA HIS A 218 -13.11 12.81 0.71
C HIS A 218 -13.03 13.05 2.23
N GLU A 219 -12.59 12.06 3.00
CA GLU A 219 -12.41 12.20 4.45
C GLU A 219 -11.38 13.28 4.82
N LEU A 220 -10.31 13.39 4.03
CA LEU A 220 -9.28 14.41 4.24
C LEU A 220 -9.80 15.82 3.95
N PHE A 221 -10.56 15.98 2.85
CA PHE A 221 -10.96 17.30 2.38
C PHE A 221 -12.27 17.83 2.99
N THR A 222 -13.06 16.97 3.60
CA THR A 222 -14.27 17.36 4.36
C THR A 222 -14.00 17.55 5.85
N THR A 223 -12.76 17.31 6.29
CA THR A 223 -12.33 17.51 7.68
C THR A 223 -10.99 18.24 7.74
N HIS A 224 -10.58 18.71 8.93
CA HIS A 224 -9.26 19.32 9.14
C HIS A 224 -8.07 18.34 8.99
N LYS A 225 -8.32 17.05 8.70
CA LYS A 225 -7.25 16.07 8.45
C LYS A 225 -6.48 16.35 7.16
N GLY A 226 -7.06 17.11 6.23
CA GLY A 226 -6.42 17.56 5.00
C GLY A 226 -5.47 18.74 5.16
N ASP A 227 -5.52 19.46 6.29
CA ASP A 227 -4.70 20.67 6.54
C ASP A 227 -3.19 20.35 6.52
N LYS A 228 -2.82 19.10 6.79
CA LYS A 228 -1.45 18.57 6.65
C LYS A 228 -1.40 17.61 5.48
N ALA A 229 -0.73 18.02 4.42
CA ALA A 229 -0.62 17.21 3.20
C ALA A 229 0.48 16.14 3.26
N GLU A 230 1.37 16.16 4.23
CA GLU A 230 2.58 15.33 4.30
C GLU A 230 2.40 13.93 3.70
N ARG A 231 3.05 13.69 2.54
CA ARG A 231 3.00 12.45 1.74
C ARG A 231 1.59 12.03 1.29
N LYS A 232 0.57 12.89 1.33
CA LYS A 232 -0.82 12.54 0.99
C LYS A 232 -1.19 12.87 -0.46
N SER A 233 -0.49 13.78 -1.12
CA SER A 233 -0.71 14.10 -2.54
C SER A 233 -0.52 12.88 -3.46
N ARG A 234 0.19 11.86 -2.97
CA ARG A 234 0.30 10.55 -3.65
C ARG A 234 -1.07 9.93 -3.98
N HIS A 235 -2.13 10.23 -3.22
CA HIS A 235 -3.46 9.71 -3.50
C HIS A 235 -4.11 10.39 -4.71
N LEU A 236 -3.84 11.68 -4.93
CA LEU A 236 -4.27 12.39 -6.14
C LEU A 236 -3.58 11.80 -7.38
N TYR A 237 -2.26 11.61 -7.31
CA TYR A 237 -1.48 10.98 -8.37
C TYR A 237 -1.99 9.57 -8.69
N ASP A 238 -2.19 8.74 -7.68
CA ASP A 238 -2.66 7.36 -7.85
C ASP A 238 -4.02 7.33 -8.53
N LEU A 239 -4.97 8.18 -8.13
CA LEU A 239 -6.29 8.27 -8.73
C LEU A 239 -6.21 8.75 -10.19
N GLU A 240 -5.35 9.73 -10.49
CA GLU A 240 -5.14 10.21 -11.85
C GLU A 240 -4.63 9.11 -12.77
N LYS A 241 -3.66 8.31 -12.32
CA LYS A 241 -3.12 7.20 -13.10
C LYS A 241 -4.13 6.08 -13.36
N MET A 242 -5.11 5.93 -12.50
CA MET A 242 -6.11 4.86 -12.58
C MET A 242 -7.41 5.29 -13.28
N MET A 243 -7.81 6.55 -13.21
CA MET A 243 -9.17 7.03 -13.52
C MET A 243 -9.70 6.72 -14.93
N ASP A 244 -8.83 6.47 -15.90
CA ASP A 244 -9.20 6.13 -17.29
C ASP A 244 -9.05 4.64 -17.60
N LYS A 245 -8.69 3.82 -16.63
CA LYS A 245 -8.66 2.38 -16.80
C LYS A 245 -10.07 1.80 -16.73
N SER A 246 -10.33 0.72 -17.49
CA SER A 246 -11.66 0.09 -17.53
C SER A 246 -12.20 -0.25 -16.15
N PHE A 247 -11.37 -0.89 -15.30
CA PHE A 247 -11.77 -1.23 -13.94
C PHE A 247 -12.20 -0.02 -13.09
N ALA A 248 -11.57 1.15 -13.28
CA ALA A 248 -11.90 2.36 -12.52
C ALA A 248 -13.22 2.97 -13.02
N ILE A 249 -13.45 2.98 -14.33
CA ILE A 249 -14.71 3.43 -14.95
C ILE A 249 -15.87 2.54 -14.46
N GLU A 250 -15.69 1.23 -14.49
CA GLU A 250 -16.66 0.26 -14.00
C GLU A 250 -16.90 0.39 -12.48
N ALA A 251 -15.83 0.58 -11.70
CA ALA A 251 -15.93 0.74 -10.25
C ALA A 251 -16.76 1.96 -9.85
N ILE A 252 -16.66 3.07 -10.58
CA ILE A 252 -17.47 4.28 -10.32
C ILE A 252 -18.96 3.96 -10.41
N SER A 253 -19.38 3.07 -11.30
CA SER A 253 -20.78 2.67 -11.51
C SER A 253 -21.21 1.46 -10.69
N ASN A 254 -20.29 0.76 -10.04
CA ASN A 254 -20.58 -0.43 -9.24
C ASN A 254 -21.17 -0.04 -7.88
N ASN A 255 -22.50 -0.10 -7.77
CA ASN A 255 -23.23 0.27 -6.54
C ASN A 255 -22.91 -0.66 -5.38
N GLU A 256 -22.85 -1.97 -5.62
CA GLU A 256 -22.58 -2.96 -4.57
C GLU A 256 -21.21 -2.75 -3.93
N LEU A 257 -20.15 -2.60 -4.75
CA LEU A 257 -18.80 -2.35 -4.25
C LEU A 257 -18.72 -1.01 -3.52
N TRP A 258 -19.35 0.04 -4.06
CA TRP A 258 -19.40 1.35 -3.44
C TRP A 258 -20.04 1.32 -2.05
N GLU A 259 -21.22 0.72 -1.95
CA GLU A 259 -21.99 0.62 -0.70
C GLU A 259 -21.24 -0.24 0.34
N THR A 260 -20.65 -1.34 -0.09
CA THR A 260 -19.83 -2.20 0.76
C THR A 260 -18.64 -1.43 1.35
N ILE A 261 -17.91 -0.66 0.54
CA ILE A 261 -16.78 0.15 1.02
C ILE A 261 -17.28 1.26 1.95
N ALA A 262 -18.36 1.99 1.60
CA ALA A 262 -18.92 3.05 2.43
C ALA A 262 -19.34 2.52 3.80
N TYR A 263 -20.05 1.40 3.82
CA TYR A 263 -20.48 0.75 5.05
C TYR A 263 -19.31 0.28 5.92
N HIS A 264 -18.33 -0.39 5.30
CA HIS A 264 -17.13 -0.83 5.99
C HIS A 264 -16.36 0.36 6.61
N ARG A 265 -16.20 1.46 5.87
CA ARG A 265 -15.53 2.67 6.38
C ARG A 265 -16.29 3.31 7.53
N LYS A 266 -17.62 3.33 7.48
CA LYS A 266 -18.48 3.77 8.58
C LYS A 266 -18.21 2.99 9.86
N LEU A 267 -18.02 1.68 9.77
CA LEU A 267 -17.78 0.82 10.94
C LEU A 267 -16.36 0.92 11.47
N PHE A 268 -15.36 0.83 10.59
CA PHE A 268 -13.96 0.65 10.98
C PHE A 268 -13.14 1.95 10.98
N THR A 269 -13.49 2.94 10.16
CA THR A 269 -12.79 4.23 10.07
C THR A 269 -13.53 5.31 10.85
N SER A 270 -14.80 5.49 10.58
CA SER A 270 -15.75 6.37 11.29
C SER A 270 -15.17 7.75 11.62
N VAL A 271 -14.73 8.48 10.59
CA VAL A 271 -14.19 9.85 10.78
C VAL A 271 -15.31 10.78 11.19
N LEU A 272 -15.13 11.48 12.31
CA LEU A 272 -16.14 12.43 12.81
C LEU A 272 -16.38 13.54 11.78
N GLY A 273 -17.65 13.83 11.50
CA GLY A 273 -18.07 14.84 10.53
C GLY A 273 -18.14 14.36 9.08
N VAL A 274 -17.77 13.11 8.80
CA VAL A 274 -17.90 12.52 7.45
C VAL A 274 -19.19 11.74 7.33
N ASP A 275 -19.91 11.98 6.23
CA ASP A 275 -21.08 11.19 5.84
C ASP A 275 -20.64 9.93 5.09
N TYR A 276 -21.21 8.77 5.44
CA TYR A 276 -20.98 7.48 4.81
C TYR A 276 -22.25 6.88 4.24
N THR A 277 -23.26 7.71 3.96
CA THR A 277 -24.46 7.23 3.27
C THR A 277 -24.17 6.85 1.81
N PRO A 278 -24.95 5.96 1.18
CA PRO A 278 -24.74 5.61 -0.22
C PRO A 278 -24.73 6.82 -1.18
N ASP A 279 -25.50 7.87 -0.85
CA ASP A 279 -25.59 9.11 -1.65
C ASP A 279 -24.32 9.98 -1.58
N ILE A 280 -23.36 9.65 -0.72
CA ILE A 280 -22.10 10.40 -0.63
C ILE A 280 -21.34 10.44 -1.96
N ARG A 281 -21.55 9.46 -2.86
CA ARG A 281 -20.99 9.45 -4.21
C ARG A 281 -21.25 10.74 -4.97
N LYS A 282 -22.48 11.28 -4.87
CA LYS A 282 -22.91 12.51 -5.53
C LYS A 282 -22.31 13.79 -4.93
N ARG A 283 -21.66 13.68 -3.78
CA ARG A 283 -21.09 14.77 -3.00
C ARG A 283 -19.64 14.50 -2.58
N ILE A 284 -19.02 13.48 -3.19
CA ILE A 284 -17.63 13.15 -2.88
C ILE A 284 -16.72 14.31 -3.26
N GLN A 285 -15.80 14.66 -2.39
CA GLN A 285 -14.84 15.73 -2.60
C GLN A 285 -13.45 15.11 -2.79
N LEU A 286 -12.91 15.24 -3.98
CA LEU A 286 -11.60 14.70 -4.37
C LEU A 286 -10.55 15.78 -4.57
N THR A 287 -10.97 17.04 -4.62
CA THR A 287 -10.09 18.19 -4.79
C THR A 287 -9.88 18.93 -3.48
N PRO A 288 -8.64 19.37 -3.17
CA PRO A 288 -8.35 20.12 -1.95
C PRO A 288 -9.12 21.43 -1.92
N PRO A 289 -9.70 21.83 -0.76
CA PRO A 289 -10.30 23.14 -0.57
C PRO A 289 -9.30 24.28 -0.83
N PRO A 290 -9.78 25.48 -1.26
CA PRO A 290 -8.90 26.59 -1.64
C PRO A 290 -7.87 26.99 -0.60
N ASN A 291 -8.22 26.92 0.69
CA ASN A 291 -7.35 27.30 1.81
C ASN A 291 -6.16 26.37 2.04
N ILE A 292 -6.14 25.16 1.46
CA ILE A 292 -5.04 24.18 1.64
C ILE A 292 -4.39 23.76 0.31
N VAL A 293 -4.83 24.30 -0.82
CA VAL A 293 -4.31 23.95 -2.17
C VAL A 293 -2.78 24.10 -2.24
N ASP A 294 -2.24 25.18 -1.70
CA ASP A 294 -0.79 25.45 -1.76
C ASP A 294 0.02 24.42 -0.95
N VAL A 295 -0.51 23.97 0.18
CA VAL A 295 0.14 22.92 0.99
C VAL A 295 0.19 21.60 0.22
N TRP A 296 -0.88 21.27 -0.51
CA TRP A 296 -0.94 20.07 -1.36
C TRP A 296 -0.07 20.18 -2.61
N ALA A 297 0.04 21.40 -3.19
CA ALA A 297 0.93 21.66 -4.31
C ALA A 297 2.40 21.44 -3.92
N LYS A 298 2.80 21.93 -2.75
CA LYS A 298 4.15 21.73 -2.23
C LYS A 298 4.47 20.26 -1.96
N ASP A 299 3.58 19.53 -1.29
CA ASP A 299 3.72 18.09 -1.03
C ASP A 299 3.83 17.30 -2.34
N TYR A 300 3.04 17.69 -3.36
CA TYR A 300 3.10 17.04 -4.66
C TYR A 300 4.42 17.33 -5.39
N GLN A 301 4.93 18.54 -5.34
CA GLN A 301 6.23 18.89 -5.90
C GLN A 301 7.36 18.08 -5.25
N GLU A 302 7.39 18.00 -3.92
CA GLU A 302 8.35 17.17 -3.19
C GLU A 302 8.28 15.69 -3.61
N MET A 303 7.06 15.19 -3.85
CA MET A 303 6.84 13.84 -4.34
C MET A 303 7.34 13.65 -5.78
N GLN A 304 7.13 14.63 -6.68
CA GLN A 304 7.64 14.57 -8.06
C GLN A 304 9.17 14.50 -8.09
N GLU A 305 9.83 15.26 -7.24
CA GLU A 305 11.31 15.32 -7.19
C GLU A 305 11.94 14.06 -6.59
N SER A 306 11.23 13.35 -5.69
CA SER A 306 11.84 12.32 -4.86
C SER A 306 11.25 10.92 -5.01
N MET A 307 10.00 10.80 -5.45
CA MET A 307 9.27 9.53 -5.42
C MET A 307 8.78 9.07 -6.79
N ILE A 308 8.45 9.97 -7.71
CA ILE A 308 7.93 9.62 -9.04
C ILE A 308 9.09 9.36 -9.99
N TYR A 309 9.06 8.22 -10.67
CA TYR A 309 10.04 7.85 -11.69
C TYR A 309 9.43 7.70 -13.10
N GLY A 310 8.11 7.86 -13.22
CA GLY A 310 7.40 7.90 -14.47
C GLY A 310 6.87 9.30 -14.78
N ASP A 311 6.06 9.39 -15.82
CA ASP A 311 5.42 10.65 -16.20
C ASP A 311 4.46 11.13 -15.12
N SER A 312 4.53 12.44 -14.83
CA SER A 312 3.60 13.10 -13.94
C SER A 312 3.15 14.45 -14.51
N LEU A 313 1.93 14.82 -14.21
CA LEU A 313 1.37 16.10 -14.63
C LEU A 313 1.83 17.23 -13.70
N PRO A 314 1.95 18.48 -14.18
CA PRO A 314 2.00 19.64 -13.30
C PRO A 314 0.77 19.66 -12.39
N PHE A 315 0.91 20.18 -11.15
CA PHE A 315 -0.14 20.09 -10.13
C PHE A 315 -1.49 20.68 -10.57
N ASN A 316 -1.48 21.80 -11.29
CA ASN A 316 -2.72 22.40 -11.83
C ASN A 316 -3.42 21.45 -12.81
N LYS A 317 -2.67 20.75 -13.66
CA LYS A 317 -3.21 19.76 -14.61
C LYS A 317 -3.70 18.50 -13.89
N LEU A 318 -2.99 18.07 -12.85
CA LEU A 318 -3.46 17.01 -11.98
C LEU A 318 -4.82 17.36 -11.37
N LEU A 319 -4.99 18.57 -10.82
CA LEU A 319 -6.25 19.00 -10.23
C LEU A 319 -7.39 19.11 -11.27
N GLU A 320 -7.10 19.55 -12.50
CA GLU A 320 -8.09 19.52 -13.59
C GLU A 320 -8.59 18.09 -13.86
N ARG A 321 -7.69 17.12 -13.90
CA ARG A 321 -8.03 15.70 -14.08
C ARG A 321 -8.84 15.15 -12.89
N ILE A 322 -8.46 15.49 -11.66
CA ILE A 322 -9.19 15.06 -10.47
C ILE A 322 -10.59 15.68 -10.41
N ARG A 323 -10.79 16.93 -10.87
CA ARG A 323 -12.14 17.51 -11.02
C ARG A 323 -13.00 16.75 -12.04
N ILE A 324 -12.40 16.31 -13.16
CA ILE A 324 -13.10 15.44 -14.11
C ILE A 324 -13.53 14.13 -13.42
N LEU A 325 -12.66 13.52 -12.64
CA LEU A 325 -12.97 12.32 -11.88
C LEU A 325 -14.11 12.56 -10.87
N GLU A 326 -14.03 13.64 -10.10
CA GLU A 326 -15.06 14.06 -9.14
C GLU A 326 -16.44 14.21 -9.83
N ASN A 327 -16.47 14.85 -10.99
CA ASN A 327 -17.69 14.97 -11.79
C ASN A 327 -18.21 13.62 -12.30
N ARG A 328 -17.34 12.66 -12.62
CA ARG A 328 -17.77 11.29 -12.98
C ARG A 328 -18.51 10.63 -11.82
N PHE A 329 -18.03 10.77 -10.59
CA PHE A 329 -18.70 10.25 -9.39
C PHE A 329 -20.06 10.94 -9.17
N HIS A 330 -20.13 12.27 -9.34
CA HIS A 330 -21.36 13.04 -9.12
C HIS A 330 -22.47 12.70 -10.12
N ASN A 331 -22.10 12.32 -11.35
CA ASN A 331 -23.03 12.09 -12.45
C ASN A 331 -23.37 10.60 -12.67
N VAL A 332 -23.04 9.72 -11.73
CA VAL A 332 -23.48 8.32 -11.81
C VAL A 332 -25.00 8.29 -11.66
N GLU A 333 -25.69 7.95 -12.74
CA GLU A 333 -27.13 7.69 -12.70
C GLU A 333 -27.40 6.46 -11.85
N LYS A 334 -28.44 6.49 -11.02
CA LYS A 334 -28.95 5.28 -10.38
C LYS A 334 -29.40 4.37 -11.51
N GLN A 335 -28.67 3.31 -11.76
CA GLN A 335 -29.20 2.20 -12.55
C GLN A 335 -30.38 1.65 -11.74
N ASN A 336 -31.59 1.93 -12.22
CA ASN A 336 -32.84 1.41 -11.68
C ASN A 336 -32.90 -0.11 -11.88
#